data_2b212dc20f0cc739e06759a6bdcc1b62
#
_entry.id   2b212dc20f0cc739e06759a6bdcc1b62
#
_cell.length_a   1.000
_cell.length_b   1.000
_cell.length_c   1.000
_cell.angle_alpha   90.00
_cell.angle_beta   90.00
_cell.angle_gamma   90.00
#
_symmetry.space_group_name_H-M   'P 1'
#
loop_
_entity.id
_entity.type
_entity.pdbx_description
1 polymer ?
#
loop_
_entity_poly.entity_id
_entity_poly.type
_entity_poly.pdbx_seq_one_letter_code
_entity_poly.pdbx_strand_id
1 'polypeptide(L)'
;MCMFQRGPSFYFVRDGKWMNLGRDYRAALLEYAKLTGGASKDGMIDLIDRVMDHIAPYRSANTMTQYRAVAERLKDMFAEFQPREVLPKHVAQVKTHMVSTPNMANRTLTVLRVVFAQALEWGEVDSNPCIGIKPHSEKKRGRYLNDKELLSILDNCSEYMRCIFELAYLTGQRIGDVLSIKLDDVSDDGIAFQQQKTGSKVLISMTPDLDAVVQRAKALPRPADAKNLICNRRGKQVDYATTRDAWKRAREAAGVDDARIHDLRAKALTDAKKQGKDARKLGGHTDPRMTDRYIRQREHEVAEPPTMPRKSG
;
A
#
# COMPACT_ATOMS: atom_id res chain seq x y z
N MET A 1 40.32 13.14 -3.67
CA MET A 1 40.46 14.06 -2.49
C MET A 1 39.93 13.25 -1.30
N CYS A 2 40.67 13.25 -0.18
CA CYS A 2 40.31 12.40 0.95
C CYS A 2 40.30 13.20 2.24
N MET A 3 39.44 12.78 3.19
CA MET A 3 39.50 13.23 4.58
C MET A 3 40.50 12.36 5.32
N PHE A 4 41.38 12.96 6.11
CA PHE A 4 42.42 12.28 6.87
C PHE A 4 42.15 12.39 8.35
N GLN A 5 42.38 11.30 9.10
CA GLN A 5 42.38 11.33 10.57
C GLN A 5 43.82 11.44 11.10
N ARG A 6 44.05 12.39 11.99
CA ARG A 6 45.33 12.55 12.66
C ARG A 6 45.09 12.75 14.16
N GLY A 7 45.40 11.72 14.96
CA GLY A 7 45.00 11.70 16.36
C GLY A 7 43.47 11.70 16.51
N PRO A 8 42.90 12.47 17.43
CA PRO A 8 41.44 12.53 17.63
C PRO A 8 40.72 13.46 16.64
N SER A 9 41.43 14.10 15.69
CA SER A 9 40.87 15.12 14.82
C SER A 9 40.87 14.68 13.35
N PHE A 10 39.88 15.15 12.60
CA PHE A 10 39.72 14.94 11.17
C PHE A 10 40.19 16.19 10.40
N TYR A 11 40.81 15.97 9.25
CA TYR A 11 41.38 17.03 8.42
C TYR A 11 41.03 16.83 6.97
N PHE A 12 40.82 17.93 6.27
CA PHE A 12 40.77 18.01 4.82
C PHE A 12 42.03 18.69 4.29
N VAL A 13 42.62 18.13 3.23
CA VAL A 13 43.78 18.66 2.61
C VAL A 13 43.44 19.11 1.19
N ARG A 14 43.59 20.41 0.90
CA ARG A 14 43.42 21.00 -0.43
C ARG A 14 44.61 21.94 -0.70
N ASP A 15 45.23 21.76 -1.86
CA ASP A 15 46.35 22.57 -2.30
C ASP A 15 47.47 22.68 -1.25
N GLY A 16 47.80 21.58 -0.59
CA GLY A 16 48.81 21.47 0.44
C GLY A 16 48.44 22.08 1.80
N LYS A 17 47.25 22.66 1.95
CA LYS A 17 46.76 23.22 3.21
C LYS A 17 45.89 22.24 3.97
N TRP A 18 46.21 22.07 5.27
CA TRP A 18 45.44 21.20 6.17
C TRP A 18 44.36 22.03 6.88
N MET A 19 43.10 21.67 6.66
CA MET A 19 41.94 22.28 7.30
C MET A 19 41.41 21.34 8.36
N ASN A 20 41.30 21.77 9.62
CA ASN A 20 40.75 20.97 10.71
C ASN A 20 39.24 20.96 10.61
N LEU A 21 38.65 19.76 10.58
CA LEU A 21 37.21 19.51 10.48
C LEU A 21 36.55 19.17 11.83
N GLY A 22 37.35 19.17 12.92
CA GLY A 22 36.88 18.84 14.26
C GLY A 22 37.21 17.41 14.71
N ARG A 23 36.64 17.01 15.85
CA ARG A 23 36.89 15.69 16.49
C ARG A 23 35.71 14.75 16.36
N ASP A 24 34.53 15.28 16.16
CA ASP A 24 33.33 14.47 15.89
C ASP A 24 33.30 14.07 14.43
N TYR A 25 33.22 12.79 14.15
CA TYR A 25 33.24 12.24 12.79
C TYR A 25 32.08 12.76 11.92
N ARG A 26 30.86 12.83 12.49
CA ARG A 26 29.68 13.30 11.75
C ARG A 26 29.76 14.78 11.43
N ALA A 27 30.18 15.58 12.41
CA ALA A 27 30.40 17.02 12.19
C ALA A 27 31.53 17.27 11.19
N ALA A 28 32.63 16.51 11.27
CA ALA A 28 33.73 16.58 10.32
C ALA A 28 33.32 16.21 8.89
N LEU A 29 32.43 15.22 8.74
CA LEU A 29 31.90 14.81 7.45
C LEU A 29 31.01 15.88 6.81
N LEU A 30 30.18 16.54 7.61
CA LEU A 30 29.34 17.67 7.16
C LEU A 30 30.21 18.86 6.71
N GLU A 31 31.26 19.16 7.46
CA GLU A 31 32.17 20.26 7.12
C GLU A 31 33.03 19.94 5.89
N TYR A 32 33.47 18.68 5.76
CA TYR A 32 34.14 18.18 4.56
C TYR A 32 33.25 18.31 3.32
N ALA A 33 31.97 17.91 3.43
CA ALA A 33 31.00 18.05 2.36
C ALA A 33 30.80 19.53 1.93
N LYS A 34 30.73 20.45 2.87
CA LYS A 34 30.67 21.92 2.56
C LYS A 34 31.91 22.43 1.83
N LEU A 35 33.09 21.99 2.29
CA LEU A 35 34.39 22.45 1.70
C LEU A 35 34.67 21.82 0.33
N THR A 36 34.14 20.65 0.05
CA THR A 36 34.26 19.95 -1.23
C THR A 36 33.18 20.32 -2.24
N GLY A 37 32.30 21.25 -1.90
CA GLY A 37 31.27 21.76 -2.82
C GLY A 37 29.88 21.17 -2.60
N GLY A 38 29.61 20.66 -1.39
CA GLY A 38 28.38 19.96 -1.05
C GLY A 38 28.41 18.51 -1.53
N ALA A 39 27.43 17.71 -1.10
CA ALA A 39 27.23 16.40 -1.70
C ALA A 39 27.31 16.53 -3.22
N SER A 40 28.22 15.78 -3.85
CA SER A 40 28.44 15.80 -5.29
C SER A 40 27.09 15.87 -5.99
N LYS A 41 26.91 16.78 -6.95
CA LYS A 41 25.69 16.83 -7.78
C LYS A 41 25.39 15.49 -8.46
N ASP A 42 26.34 14.57 -8.41
CA ASP A 42 26.31 13.25 -9.05
C ASP A 42 26.18 12.08 -8.04
N GLY A 43 25.95 12.35 -6.74
CA GLY A 43 25.84 11.33 -5.68
C GLY A 43 24.46 10.66 -5.65
N MET A 44 24.36 9.59 -4.83
CA MET A 44 23.09 8.85 -4.67
C MET A 44 21.93 9.73 -4.20
N ILE A 45 22.16 10.75 -3.39
CA ILE A 45 21.13 11.69 -2.95
C ILE A 45 20.52 12.41 -4.14
N ASP A 46 21.37 13.02 -5.00
CA ASP A 46 20.95 13.74 -6.19
C ASP A 46 20.24 12.82 -7.18
N LEU A 47 20.80 11.63 -7.43
CA LEU A 47 20.16 10.63 -8.29
C LEU A 47 18.76 10.28 -7.80
N ILE A 48 18.58 10.00 -6.50
CA ILE A 48 17.27 9.66 -5.93
C ILE A 48 16.29 10.80 -6.15
N ASP A 49 16.66 12.05 -5.88
CA ASP A 49 15.79 13.22 -6.06
C ASP A 49 15.39 13.40 -7.52
N ARG A 50 16.33 13.40 -8.44
CA ARG A 50 16.06 13.50 -9.89
C ARG A 50 15.14 12.40 -10.40
N VAL A 51 15.33 11.16 -9.93
CA VAL A 51 14.45 10.04 -10.30
C VAL A 51 13.05 10.21 -9.73
N MET A 52 12.92 10.64 -8.44
CA MET A 52 11.60 10.88 -7.84
C MET A 52 10.84 11.96 -8.58
N ASP A 53 11.50 13.04 -9.02
CA ASP A 53 10.87 14.11 -9.78
C ASP A 53 10.53 13.66 -11.21
N HIS A 54 11.41 12.90 -11.85
CA HIS A 54 11.19 12.36 -13.19
C HIS A 54 9.96 11.44 -13.25
N ILE A 55 9.80 10.55 -12.28
CA ILE A 55 8.68 9.57 -12.29
C ILE A 55 7.37 10.14 -11.73
N ALA A 56 7.40 11.29 -11.07
CA ALA A 56 6.21 11.88 -10.41
C ALA A 56 5.02 12.07 -11.35
N PRO A 57 5.15 12.57 -12.60
CA PRO A 57 4.03 12.73 -13.53
C PRO A 57 3.37 11.40 -13.95
N TYR A 58 4.11 10.30 -13.87
CA TYR A 58 3.67 8.97 -14.34
C TYR A 58 3.14 8.07 -13.20
N ARG A 59 3.03 8.59 -12.00
CA ARG A 59 2.59 7.83 -10.81
C ARG A 59 1.46 8.53 -10.09
N SER A 60 0.58 7.76 -9.42
CA SER A 60 -0.45 8.36 -8.58
C SER A 60 0.15 9.09 -7.39
N ALA A 61 -0.52 10.15 -6.91
CA ALA A 61 -0.08 10.93 -5.74
C ALA A 61 0.21 10.05 -4.52
N ASN A 62 -0.64 9.04 -4.25
CA ASN A 62 -0.44 8.09 -3.15
C ASN A 62 0.81 7.23 -3.34
N THR A 63 1.11 6.79 -4.57
CA THR A 63 2.35 6.05 -4.86
C THR A 63 3.56 6.94 -4.63
N MET A 64 3.52 8.19 -5.09
CA MET A 64 4.63 9.13 -4.90
C MET A 64 4.86 9.48 -3.44
N THR A 65 3.80 9.68 -2.64
CA THR A 65 3.93 9.88 -1.19
C THR A 65 4.68 8.72 -0.53
N GLN A 66 4.34 7.48 -0.90
CA GLN A 66 5.03 6.30 -0.37
C GLN A 66 6.46 6.18 -0.87
N TYR A 67 6.72 6.47 -2.14
CA TYR A 67 8.05 6.42 -2.73
C TYR A 67 8.98 7.47 -2.12
N ARG A 68 8.51 8.71 -1.97
CA ARG A 68 9.27 9.78 -1.33
C ARG A 68 9.63 9.45 0.12
N ALA A 69 8.70 8.87 0.90
CA ALA A 69 8.99 8.43 2.27
C ALA A 69 10.07 7.34 2.34
N VAL A 70 10.15 6.47 1.32
CA VAL A 70 11.23 5.47 1.20
C VAL A 70 12.50 6.12 0.68
N ALA A 71 12.40 7.06 -0.27
CA ALA A 71 13.53 7.78 -0.84
C ALA A 71 14.35 8.52 0.25
N GLU A 72 13.69 9.19 1.21
CA GLU A 72 14.40 9.83 2.32
C GLU A 72 15.25 8.83 3.11
N ARG A 73 14.73 7.64 3.40
CA ARG A 73 15.51 6.59 4.07
C ARG A 73 16.67 6.08 3.22
N LEU A 74 16.47 5.98 1.90
CA LEU A 74 17.52 5.57 0.98
C LEU A 74 18.63 6.63 0.89
N LYS A 75 18.29 7.92 0.94
CA LYS A 75 19.29 9.00 1.02
C LYS A 75 20.15 8.86 2.25
N ASP A 76 19.55 8.58 3.43
CA ASP A 76 20.31 8.34 4.65
C ASP A 76 21.24 7.12 4.54
N MET A 77 20.75 6.03 3.94
CA MET A 77 21.51 4.78 3.82
C MET A 77 22.66 4.85 2.82
N PHE A 78 22.51 5.66 1.77
CA PHE A 78 23.47 5.76 0.66
C PHE A 78 24.10 7.15 0.52
N ALA A 79 24.08 7.97 1.58
CA ALA A 79 24.55 9.35 1.55
C ALA A 79 26.00 9.51 1.03
N GLU A 80 26.86 8.55 1.35
CA GLU A 80 28.29 8.56 1.02
C GLU A 80 28.62 7.85 -0.30
N PHE A 81 27.62 7.26 -0.97
CA PHE A 81 27.84 6.46 -2.18
C PHE A 81 27.68 7.30 -3.45
N GLN A 82 28.56 7.04 -4.40
CA GLN A 82 28.30 7.36 -5.81
C GLN A 82 27.43 6.25 -6.44
N PRO A 83 26.56 6.55 -7.42
CA PRO A 83 25.70 5.55 -8.04
C PRO A 83 26.46 4.30 -8.54
N ARG A 84 27.64 4.48 -9.14
CA ARG A 84 28.47 3.37 -9.65
C ARG A 84 29.12 2.52 -8.56
N GLU A 85 29.21 3.01 -7.33
CA GLU A 85 29.80 2.29 -6.19
C GLU A 85 28.80 1.38 -5.50
N VAL A 86 27.50 1.53 -5.79
CA VAL A 86 26.45 0.70 -5.21
C VAL A 86 26.46 -0.68 -5.88
N LEU A 87 26.94 -1.67 -5.15
CA LEU A 87 27.05 -3.06 -5.60
C LEU A 87 25.89 -3.91 -5.07
N PRO A 88 25.60 -5.09 -5.66
CA PRO A 88 24.57 -6.00 -5.17
C PRO A 88 24.71 -6.37 -3.68
N LYS A 89 25.93 -6.45 -3.14
CA LYS A 89 26.19 -6.69 -1.72
C LYS A 89 25.59 -5.61 -0.83
N HIS A 90 25.65 -4.33 -1.25
CA HIS A 90 25.10 -3.20 -0.47
C HIS A 90 23.56 -3.25 -0.43
N VAL A 91 22.94 -3.60 -1.56
CA VAL A 91 21.48 -3.83 -1.63
C VAL A 91 21.05 -5.02 -0.77
N ALA A 92 21.83 -6.10 -0.76
CA ALA A 92 21.61 -7.26 0.11
C ALA A 92 21.73 -6.90 1.60
N GLN A 93 22.68 -6.04 1.97
CA GLN A 93 22.85 -5.54 3.34
C GLN A 93 21.63 -4.72 3.79
N VAL A 94 21.11 -3.81 2.97
CA VAL A 94 19.86 -3.08 3.26
C VAL A 94 18.73 -4.04 3.56
N LYS A 95 18.55 -5.05 2.71
CA LYS A 95 17.53 -6.08 2.91
C LYS A 95 17.73 -6.84 4.22
N THR A 96 18.96 -7.24 4.54
CA THR A 96 19.27 -7.98 5.78
C THR A 96 19.04 -7.12 7.03
N HIS A 97 19.40 -5.85 6.98
CA HIS A 97 19.18 -4.91 8.08
C HIS A 97 17.69 -4.70 8.40
N MET A 98 16.83 -4.84 7.40
CA MET A 98 15.39 -4.66 7.52
C MET A 98 14.61 -5.98 7.67
N VAL A 99 15.26 -7.07 8.11
CA VAL A 99 14.63 -8.40 8.23
C VAL A 99 13.42 -8.41 9.16
N SER A 100 13.40 -7.58 10.20
CA SER A 100 12.27 -7.43 11.13
C SER A 100 11.04 -6.76 10.50
N THR A 101 11.21 -6.07 9.38
CA THR A 101 10.15 -5.34 8.67
C THR A 101 10.10 -5.74 7.19
N PRO A 102 9.76 -7.00 6.85
CA PRO A 102 9.88 -7.55 5.50
C PRO A 102 9.11 -6.76 4.44
N ASN A 103 7.92 -6.26 4.75
CA ASN A 103 7.12 -5.44 3.83
C ASN A 103 7.81 -4.10 3.51
N MET A 104 8.44 -3.48 4.51
CA MET A 104 9.18 -2.23 4.29
C MET A 104 10.48 -2.50 3.52
N ALA A 105 11.20 -3.57 3.83
CA ALA A 105 12.39 -4.00 3.09
C ALA A 105 12.06 -4.23 1.60
N ASN A 106 10.97 -4.92 1.30
CA ASN A 106 10.53 -5.17 -0.08
C ASN A 106 10.13 -3.89 -0.80
N ARG A 107 9.50 -2.95 -0.09
CA ARG A 107 9.17 -1.63 -0.64
C ARG A 107 10.43 -0.81 -0.91
N THR A 108 11.39 -0.82 0.01
CA THR A 108 12.68 -0.16 -0.15
C THR A 108 13.44 -0.72 -1.37
N LEU A 109 13.48 -2.03 -1.51
CA LEU A 109 14.05 -2.70 -2.68
C LEU A 109 13.33 -2.32 -3.98
N THR A 110 12.00 -2.15 -3.95
CA THR A 110 11.22 -1.72 -5.12
C THR A 110 11.59 -0.30 -5.55
N VAL A 111 11.69 0.63 -4.62
CA VAL A 111 12.09 2.02 -4.94
C VAL A 111 13.53 2.06 -5.44
N LEU A 112 14.44 1.35 -4.80
CA LEU A 112 15.84 1.28 -5.21
C LEU A 112 15.99 0.70 -6.63
N ARG A 113 15.20 -0.32 -6.98
CA ARG A 113 15.14 -0.86 -8.35
C ARG A 113 14.70 0.18 -9.37
N VAL A 114 13.72 1.00 -9.04
CA VAL A 114 13.24 2.09 -9.91
C VAL A 114 14.33 3.14 -10.08
N VAL A 115 15.02 3.52 -9.00
CA VAL A 115 16.14 4.47 -9.04
C VAL A 115 17.24 3.97 -9.98
N PHE A 116 17.69 2.74 -9.81
CA PHE A 116 18.77 2.20 -10.64
C PHE A 116 18.32 1.80 -12.06
N ALA A 117 17.05 1.50 -12.29
CA ALA A 117 16.54 1.33 -13.64
C ALA A 117 16.62 2.65 -14.41
N GLN A 118 16.24 3.75 -13.77
CA GLN A 118 16.31 5.06 -14.39
C GLN A 118 17.76 5.55 -14.57
N ALA A 119 18.63 5.30 -13.61
CA ALA A 119 20.05 5.60 -13.71
C ALA A 119 20.72 4.85 -14.88
N LEU A 120 20.31 3.60 -15.11
CA LEU A 120 20.79 2.80 -16.27
C LEU A 120 20.31 3.40 -17.58
N GLU A 121 19.04 3.83 -17.70
CA GLU A 121 18.52 4.51 -18.89
C GLU A 121 19.25 5.85 -19.16
N TRP A 122 19.67 6.56 -18.13
CA TRP A 122 20.44 7.80 -18.24
C TRP A 122 21.93 7.56 -18.49
N GLY A 123 22.43 6.31 -18.47
CA GLY A 123 23.83 5.98 -18.68
C GLY A 123 24.75 6.33 -17.49
N GLU A 124 24.17 6.58 -16.32
CA GLU A 124 24.91 6.92 -15.11
C GLU A 124 25.50 5.70 -14.41
N VAL A 125 24.95 4.53 -14.65
CA VAL A 125 25.45 3.24 -14.17
C VAL A 125 25.47 2.22 -15.31
N ASP A 126 26.34 1.23 -15.20
CA ASP A 126 26.49 0.17 -16.23
C ASP A 126 25.54 -1.01 -15.99
N SER A 127 24.99 -1.14 -14.77
CA SER A 127 24.06 -2.19 -14.41
C SER A 127 23.19 -1.80 -13.21
N ASN A 128 22.03 -2.43 -13.06
CA ASN A 128 21.17 -2.25 -11.90
C ASN A 128 21.55 -3.24 -10.79
N PRO A 129 22.12 -2.79 -9.65
CA PRO A 129 22.60 -3.66 -8.58
C PRO A 129 21.49 -4.41 -7.84
N CYS A 130 20.21 -4.09 -8.11
CA CYS A 130 19.06 -4.76 -7.51
C CYS A 130 18.64 -6.03 -8.28
N ILE A 131 19.23 -6.29 -9.46
CA ILE A 131 18.94 -7.49 -10.25
C ILE A 131 19.40 -8.73 -9.49
N GLY A 132 18.57 -9.77 -9.44
CA GLY A 132 18.86 -11.01 -8.72
C GLY A 132 18.58 -10.97 -7.22
N ILE A 133 18.40 -9.81 -6.61
CA ILE A 133 18.06 -9.71 -5.18
C ILE A 133 16.58 -10.09 -4.99
N LYS A 134 16.33 -11.24 -4.36
CA LYS A 134 14.96 -11.72 -4.09
C LYS A 134 14.33 -10.94 -2.92
N PRO A 135 13.06 -10.55 -3.00
CA PRO A 135 12.35 -9.95 -1.86
C PRO A 135 12.22 -10.94 -0.70
N HIS A 136 11.95 -10.43 0.50
CA HIS A 136 11.51 -11.26 1.62
C HIS A 136 10.15 -11.89 1.34
N SER A 137 9.93 -13.11 1.84
CA SER A 137 8.59 -13.70 1.84
C SER A 137 7.68 -12.90 2.78
N GLU A 138 6.52 -12.50 2.28
CA GLU A 138 5.52 -11.81 3.06
C GLU A 138 4.42 -12.78 3.47
N LYS A 139 4.10 -12.81 4.77
CA LYS A 139 2.98 -13.62 5.26
C LYS A 139 1.67 -13.03 4.73
N LYS A 140 0.91 -13.82 3.99
CA LYS A 140 -0.43 -13.44 3.56
C LYS A 140 -1.35 -13.33 4.77
N ARG A 141 -2.19 -12.29 4.79
CA ARG A 141 -3.20 -12.13 5.82
C ARG A 141 -4.32 -13.17 5.63
N GLY A 142 -4.43 -14.11 6.55
CA GLY A 142 -5.44 -15.18 6.53
C GLY A 142 -6.73 -14.87 7.30
N ARG A 143 -6.85 -13.69 7.96
CA ARG A 143 -7.99 -13.36 8.78
C ARG A 143 -9.28 -13.27 7.95
N TYR A 144 -10.29 -14.05 8.35
CA TYR A 144 -11.66 -13.94 7.87
C TYR A 144 -12.51 -13.25 8.95
N LEU A 145 -13.23 -12.21 8.57
CA LEU A 145 -14.20 -11.52 9.42
C LEU A 145 -15.51 -12.33 9.38
N ASN A 146 -15.91 -12.95 10.50
CA ASN A 146 -17.13 -13.72 10.53
C ASN A 146 -18.38 -12.84 10.66
N ASP A 147 -19.59 -13.43 10.53
CA ASP A 147 -20.84 -12.66 10.50
C ASP A 147 -21.11 -12.00 11.86
N LYS A 148 -20.85 -12.69 12.97
CA LYS A 148 -21.04 -12.14 14.32
C LYS A 148 -20.15 -10.92 14.56
N GLU A 149 -18.89 -11.01 14.16
CA GLU A 149 -17.94 -9.90 14.25
C GLU A 149 -18.36 -8.72 13.38
N LEU A 150 -18.79 -8.99 12.13
CA LEU A 150 -19.25 -7.94 11.23
C LEU A 150 -20.46 -7.20 11.81
N LEU A 151 -21.48 -7.95 12.22
CA LEU A 151 -22.71 -7.37 12.80
C LEU A 151 -22.41 -6.57 14.06
N SER A 152 -21.59 -7.12 14.97
CA SER A 152 -21.19 -6.39 16.17
C SER A 152 -20.46 -5.09 15.87
N ILE A 153 -19.59 -5.05 14.84
CA ILE A 153 -18.94 -3.80 14.42
C ILE A 153 -19.97 -2.81 13.86
N LEU A 154 -20.88 -3.29 13.01
CA LEU A 154 -21.91 -2.44 12.39
C LEU A 154 -22.86 -1.83 13.43
N ASP A 155 -23.19 -2.56 14.48
CA ASP A 155 -24.05 -2.10 15.58
C ASP A 155 -23.37 -0.99 16.40
N ASN A 156 -22.05 -0.91 16.38
CA ASN A 156 -21.28 0.16 17.02
C ASN A 156 -20.93 1.32 16.05
N CYS A 157 -21.57 1.38 14.88
CA CYS A 157 -21.40 2.45 13.90
C CYS A 157 -22.55 3.47 13.99
N SER A 158 -22.27 4.73 13.66
CA SER A 158 -23.33 5.64 13.27
C SER A 158 -23.98 5.16 11.97
N GLU A 159 -25.27 5.48 11.74
CA GLU A 159 -25.99 5.10 10.53
C GLU A 159 -25.23 5.50 9.24
N TYR A 160 -24.64 6.67 9.26
CA TYR A 160 -23.79 7.19 8.18
C TYR A 160 -22.60 6.26 7.85
N MET A 161 -21.85 5.81 8.86
CA MET A 161 -20.71 4.91 8.67
C MET A 161 -21.14 3.47 8.40
N ARG A 162 -22.26 3.06 8.99
CA ARG A 162 -22.87 1.76 8.74
C ARG A 162 -23.22 1.58 7.26
N CYS A 163 -23.88 2.55 6.63
CA CYS A 163 -24.17 2.53 5.19
C CYS A 163 -22.88 2.35 4.35
N ILE A 164 -21.79 3.05 4.69
CA ILE A 164 -20.51 2.92 3.98
C ILE A 164 -19.97 1.47 4.08
N PHE A 165 -19.98 0.89 5.28
CA PHE A 165 -19.42 -0.44 5.49
C PHE A 165 -20.30 -1.56 4.91
N GLU A 166 -21.61 -1.42 4.99
CA GLU A 166 -22.55 -2.33 4.34
C GLU A 166 -22.43 -2.28 2.81
N LEU A 167 -22.33 -1.08 2.21
CA LEU A 167 -22.03 -0.95 0.78
C LEU A 167 -20.69 -1.60 0.41
N ALA A 168 -19.65 -1.43 1.23
CA ALA A 168 -18.36 -2.05 0.97
C ALA A 168 -18.41 -3.59 1.03
N TYR A 169 -19.21 -4.16 1.92
CA TYR A 169 -19.44 -5.59 2.01
C TYR A 169 -20.31 -6.10 0.84
N LEU A 170 -21.47 -5.50 0.62
CA LEU A 170 -22.44 -5.97 -0.39
C LEU A 170 -21.89 -5.86 -1.82
N THR A 171 -21.18 -4.79 -2.13
CA THR A 171 -20.58 -4.59 -3.45
C THR A 171 -19.26 -5.31 -3.63
N GLY A 172 -18.57 -5.66 -2.54
CA GLY A 172 -17.21 -6.22 -2.57
C GLY A 172 -16.16 -5.27 -3.15
N GLN A 173 -16.50 -3.98 -3.38
CA GLN A 173 -15.56 -3.02 -3.97
C GLN A 173 -14.54 -2.50 -2.96
N ARG A 174 -13.46 -1.88 -3.43
CA ARG A 174 -12.48 -1.22 -2.56
C ARG A 174 -13.15 -0.03 -1.88
N ILE A 175 -12.82 0.21 -0.62
CA ILE A 175 -13.45 1.31 0.13
C ILE A 175 -13.34 2.66 -0.58
N GLY A 176 -12.21 2.95 -1.24
CA GLY A 176 -12.06 4.17 -2.04
C GLY A 176 -13.07 4.26 -3.19
N ASP A 177 -13.36 3.14 -3.86
CA ASP A 177 -14.35 3.08 -4.93
C ASP A 177 -15.77 3.25 -4.35
N VAL A 178 -16.07 2.67 -3.18
CA VAL A 178 -17.35 2.86 -2.48
C VAL A 178 -17.58 4.31 -2.08
N LEU A 179 -16.55 4.97 -1.54
CA LEU A 179 -16.64 6.38 -1.15
C LEU A 179 -16.84 7.34 -2.35
N SER A 180 -16.49 6.89 -3.54
CA SER A 180 -16.63 7.68 -4.77
C SER A 180 -17.95 7.47 -5.52
N ILE A 181 -18.84 6.58 -5.06
CA ILE A 181 -20.15 6.34 -5.69
C ILE A 181 -20.92 7.66 -5.81
N LYS A 182 -21.35 7.97 -7.01
CA LYS A 182 -22.23 9.13 -7.27
C LYS A 182 -23.69 8.68 -7.30
N LEU A 183 -24.59 9.61 -7.13
CA LEU A 183 -26.03 9.33 -7.27
C LEU A 183 -26.37 8.83 -8.67
N ASP A 184 -25.70 9.36 -9.71
CA ASP A 184 -25.87 8.97 -11.09
C ASP A 184 -25.32 7.56 -11.43
N ASP A 185 -24.45 7.01 -10.57
CA ASP A 185 -23.94 5.64 -10.73
C ASP A 185 -24.95 4.58 -10.25
N VAL A 186 -26.06 5.00 -9.63
CA VAL A 186 -27.08 4.13 -9.02
C VAL A 186 -28.33 4.11 -9.92
N SER A 187 -28.69 2.94 -10.41
CA SER A 187 -29.90 2.67 -11.18
C SER A 187 -30.69 1.51 -10.59
N ASP A 188 -31.87 1.23 -11.14
CA ASP A 188 -32.69 0.06 -10.77
C ASP A 188 -31.96 -1.27 -11.07
N ASP A 189 -31.08 -1.28 -12.07
CA ASP A 189 -30.28 -2.45 -12.43
C ASP A 189 -29.13 -2.70 -11.45
N GLY A 190 -28.65 -1.67 -10.72
CA GLY A 190 -27.54 -1.78 -9.80
C GLY A 190 -26.69 -0.54 -9.65
N ILE A 191 -25.48 -0.76 -9.16
CA ILE A 191 -24.46 0.30 -8.97
C ILE A 191 -23.31 0.07 -9.96
N ALA A 192 -23.05 1.06 -10.81
CA ALA A 192 -21.94 1.05 -11.76
C ALA A 192 -20.66 1.53 -11.09
N PHE A 193 -19.57 0.77 -11.24
CA PHE A 193 -18.24 1.14 -10.74
C PHE A 193 -17.25 1.23 -11.89
N GLN A 194 -16.43 2.28 -11.86
CA GLN A 194 -15.17 2.33 -12.57
C GLN A 194 -14.05 2.38 -11.54
N GLN A 195 -13.40 1.22 -11.33
CA GLN A 195 -12.39 1.07 -10.27
C GLN A 195 -11.21 2.01 -10.49
N GLN A 196 -10.91 2.90 -9.54
CA GLN A 196 -9.85 3.92 -9.66
C GLN A 196 -8.46 3.31 -9.87
N LYS A 197 -8.18 2.16 -9.24
CA LYS A 197 -6.85 1.52 -9.29
C LYS A 197 -6.58 0.74 -10.57
N THR A 198 -7.61 0.18 -11.19
CA THR A 198 -7.47 -0.78 -12.32
C THR A 198 -8.15 -0.33 -13.59
N GLY A 199 -9.00 0.71 -13.52
CA GLY A 199 -9.85 1.14 -14.63
C GLY A 199 -10.98 0.16 -14.97
N SER A 200 -11.07 -0.98 -14.28
CA SER A 200 -12.07 -2.02 -14.53
C SER A 200 -13.48 -1.48 -14.29
N LYS A 201 -14.38 -1.74 -15.24
CA LYS A 201 -15.79 -1.39 -15.14
C LYS A 201 -16.58 -2.61 -14.67
N VAL A 202 -17.44 -2.44 -13.68
CA VAL A 202 -18.32 -3.49 -13.18
C VAL A 202 -19.68 -2.91 -12.78
N LEU A 203 -20.76 -3.58 -13.14
CA LEU A 203 -22.09 -3.30 -12.63
C LEU A 203 -22.39 -4.33 -11.54
N ILE A 204 -22.67 -3.87 -10.35
CA ILE A 204 -23.12 -4.71 -9.22
C ILE A 204 -24.64 -4.67 -9.22
N SER A 205 -25.25 -5.80 -9.56
CA SER A 205 -26.70 -5.91 -9.67
C SER A 205 -27.43 -5.52 -8.39
N MET A 206 -28.54 -4.81 -8.51
CA MET A 206 -29.37 -4.45 -7.38
C MET A 206 -30.01 -5.71 -6.79
N THR A 207 -29.80 -5.89 -5.51
CA THR A 207 -30.44 -6.93 -4.70
C THR A 207 -31.28 -6.26 -3.61
N PRO A 208 -32.27 -6.95 -3.00
CA PRO A 208 -33.06 -6.36 -1.93
C PRO A 208 -32.20 -5.78 -0.79
N ASP A 209 -31.13 -6.50 -0.39
CA ASP A 209 -30.22 -6.03 0.66
C ASP A 209 -29.44 -4.78 0.23
N LEU A 210 -28.97 -4.75 -1.03
CA LEU A 210 -28.23 -3.60 -1.56
C LEU A 210 -29.15 -2.38 -1.71
N ASP A 211 -30.36 -2.58 -2.23
CA ASP A 211 -31.36 -1.51 -2.36
C ASP A 211 -31.72 -0.91 -1.00
N ALA A 212 -31.98 -1.74 0.01
CA ALA A 212 -32.26 -1.26 1.36
C ALA A 212 -31.14 -0.35 1.92
N VAL A 213 -29.88 -0.68 1.68
CA VAL A 213 -28.75 0.17 2.10
C VAL A 213 -28.68 1.43 1.24
N VAL A 214 -28.92 1.34 -0.06
CA VAL A 214 -28.94 2.49 -0.97
C VAL A 214 -30.04 3.49 -0.58
N GLN A 215 -31.23 3.03 -0.24
CA GLN A 215 -32.33 3.90 0.20
C GLN A 215 -31.98 4.59 1.53
N ARG A 216 -31.44 3.87 2.50
CA ARG A 216 -30.93 4.49 3.74
C ARG A 216 -29.84 5.52 3.46
N ALA A 217 -28.90 5.20 2.59
CA ALA A 217 -27.84 6.12 2.20
C ALA A 217 -28.39 7.37 1.50
N LYS A 218 -29.41 7.23 0.64
CA LYS A 218 -30.11 8.36 -0.01
C LYS A 218 -30.85 9.23 0.99
N ALA A 219 -31.35 8.68 2.10
CA ALA A 219 -32.08 9.40 3.14
C ALA A 219 -31.16 10.17 4.11
N LEU A 220 -29.84 9.94 4.07
CA LEU A 220 -28.90 10.66 4.93
C LEU A 220 -28.89 12.17 4.62
N PRO A 221 -28.77 13.03 5.66
CA PRO A 221 -28.67 14.48 5.47
C PRO A 221 -27.53 14.86 4.53
N ARG A 222 -27.83 15.65 3.49
CA ARG A 222 -26.86 16.10 2.49
C ARG A 222 -27.20 17.49 1.95
N PRO A 223 -26.22 18.30 1.48
CA PRO A 223 -26.49 19.49 0.68
C PRO A 223 -27.20 19.13 -0.63
N ALA A 224 -28.03 20.05 -1.12
CA ALA A 224 -28.85 19.82 -2.34
C ALA A 224 -28.00 19.57 -3.61
N ASP A 225 -26.79 20.11 -3.67
CA ASP A 225 -25.84 19.98 -4.78
C ASP A 225 -24.88 18.79 -4.62
N ALA A 226 -25.04 17.97 -3.59
CA ALA A 226 -24.19 16.82 -3.34
C ALA A 226 -24.37 15.75 -4.42
N LYS A 227 -23.28 15.37 -5.07
CA LYS A 227 -23.25 14.38 -6.15
C LYS A 227 -22.99 12.96 -5.67
N ASN A 228 -22.32 12.79 -4.52
CA ASN A 228 -21.97 11.47 -4.01
C ASN A 228 -23.16 10.82 -3.27
N LEU A 229 -23.31 9.51 -3.40
CA LEU A 229 -24.33 8.73 -2.70
C LEU A 229 -24.20 8.91 -1.18
N ILE A 230 -22.98 8.93 -0.65
CA ILE A 230 -22.67 9.30 0.72
C ILE A 230 -21.62 10.42 0.69
N CYS A 231 -21.92 11.53 1.30
CA CYS A 231 -21.07 12.72 1.31
C CYS A 231 -20.90 13.27 2.72
N ASN A 232 -19.86 14.04 2.95
CA ASN A 232 -19.67 14.79 4.19
C ASN A 232 -20.65 16.00 4.26
N ARG A 233 -20.67 16.71 5.39
CA ARG A 233 -21.55 17.87 5.60
C ARG A 233 -21.38 18.99 4.56
N ARG A 234 -20.28 19.00 3.79
CA ARG A 234 -20.00 19.97 2.73
C ARG A 234 -20.35 19.43 1.32
N GLY A 235 -21.06 18.32 1.22
CA GLY A 235 -21.40 17.67 -0.05
C GLY A 235 -20.26 16.96 -0.78
N LYS A 236 -19.05 16.92 -0.18
CA LYS A 236 -17.87 16.31 -0.78
C LYS A 236 -17.75 14.83 -0.38
N GLN A 237 -17.00 14.08 -1.18
CA GLN A 237 -16.63 12.70 -0.87
C GLN A 237 -16.08 12.58 0.55
N VAL A 238 -16.44 11.51 1.23
CA VAL A 238 -15.93 11.17 2.56
C VAL A 238 -14.45 10.82 2.47
N ASP A 239 -13.65 11.35 3.38
CA ASP A 239 -12.24 11.04 3.43
C ASP A 239 -11.98 9.61 3.95
N TYR A 240 -11.00 8.94 3.34
CA TYR A 240 -10.61 7.58 3.74
C TYR A 240 -10.11 7.51 5.19
N ALA A 241 -9.36 8.53 5.65
CA ALA A 241 -8.85 8.54 7.02
C ALA A 241 -9.99 8.58 8.03
N THR A 242 -11.00 9.44 7.80
CA THR A 242 -12.22 9.50 8.62
C THR A 242 -12.94 8.14 8.68
N THR A 243 -13.08 7.48 7.53
CA THR A 243 -13.74 6.16 7.43
C THR A 243 -12.92 5.07 8.15
N ARG A 244 -11.60 5.07 7.98
CA ARG A 244 -10.69 4.15 8.67
C ARG A 244 -10.75 4.31 10.19
N ASP A 245 -10.75 5.55 10.66
CA ASP A 245 -10.76 5.84 12.09
C ASP A 245 -12.13 5.53 12.73
N ALA A 246 -13.23 5.70 11.98
CA ALA A 246 -14.56 5.25 12.39
C ALA A 246 -14.62 3.71 12.48
N TRP A 247 -14.09 2.98 11.50
CA TRP A 247 -13.97 1.54 11.56
C TRP A 247 -13.16 1.06 12.76
N LYS A 248 -12.04 1.73 13.04
CA LYS A 248 -11.19 1.42 14.19
C LYS A 248 -11.97 1.56 15.49
N ARG A 249 -12.67 2.67 15.70
CA ARG A 249 -13.49 2.89 16.91
C ARG A 249 -14.61 1.86 17.06
N ALA A 250 -15.33 1.58 15.97
CA ALA A 250 -16.43 0.62 16.00
C ALA A 250 -15.97 -0.79 16.32
N ARG A 251 -14.87 -1.26 15.72
CA ARG A 251 -14.33 -2.59 16.03
C ARG A 251 -13.80 -2.71 17.47
N GLU A 252 -13.19 -1.63 17.99
CA GLU A 252 -12.71 -1.59 19.38
C GLU A 252 -13.90 -1.63 20.36
N ALA A 253 -14.97 -0.87 20.09
CA ALA A 253 -16.20 -0.92 20.88
C ALA A 253 -16.90 -2.29 20.80
N ALA A 254 -16.80 -2.99 19.66
CA ALA A 254 -17.33 -4.33 19.45
C ALA A 254 -16.45 -5.44 20.08
N GLY A 255 -15.28 -5.12 20.64
CA GLY A 255 -14.32 -6.10 21.14
C GLY A 255 -13.72 -6.99 20.04
N VAL A 256 -13.66 -6.53 18.80
CA VAL A 256 -13.15 -7.28 17.65
C VAL A 256 -11.73 -6.87 17.34
N ASP A 257 -10.77 -7.75 17.63
CA ASP A 257 -9.37 -7.49 17.37
C ASP A 257 -8.98 -7.73 15.91
N ASP A 258 -7.97 -6.95 15.46
CA ASP A 258 -7.29 -7.10 14.16
C ASP A 258 -8.25 -7.19 12.95
N ALA A 259 -9.44 -6.53 12.99
CA ALA A 259 -10.29 -6.36 11.82
C ALA A 259 -9.94 -5.05 11.10
N ARG A 260 -9.54 -5.16 9.84
CA ARG A 260 -9.23 -4.00 8.99
C ARG A 260 -10.39 -3.74 8.03
N ILE A 261 -10.60 -2.50 7.67
CA ILE A 261 -11.65 -2.12 6.71
C ILE A 261 -11.54 -2.91 5.38
N HIS A 262 -10.33 -3.28 4.96
CA HIS A 262 -10.11 -4.08 3.75
C HIS A 262 -10.55 -5.55 3.89
N ASP A 263 -10.76 -6.03 5.12
CA ASP A 263 -11.27 -7.37 5.36
C ASP A 263 -12.76 -7.48 4.99
N LEU A 264 -13.50 -6.36 4.89
CA LEU A 264 -14.85 -6.33 4.31
C LEU A 264 -14.88 -6.87 2.88
N ARG A 265 -13.96 -6.40 2.03
CA ARG A 265 -13.85 -6.90 0.65
C ARG A 265 -13.42 -8.38 0.63
N ALA A 266 -12.48 -8.78 1.49
CA ALA A 266 -12.07 -10.18 1.58
C ALA A 266 -13.24 -11.08 2.03
N LYS A 267 -14.06 -10.62 2.99
CA LYS A 267 -15.28 -11.30 3.41
C LYS A 267 -16.27 -11.39 2.27
N ALA A 268 -16.60 -10.28 1.61
CA ALA A 268 -17.54 -10.22 0.49
C ALA A 268 -17.20 -11.23 -0.60
N LEU A 269 -15.94 -11.28 -1.04
CA LEU A 269 -15.49 -12.20 -2.08
C LEU A 269 -15.48 -13.67 -1.61
N THR A 270 -15.15 -13.91 -0.34
CA THR A 270 -15.19 -15.25 0.25
C THR A 270 -16.62 -15.77 0.35
N ASP A 271 -17.54 -14.92 0.84
CA ASP A 271 -18.96 -15.28 0.99
C ASP A 271 -19.66 -15.46 -0.36
N ALA A 272 -19.33 -14.60 -1.34
CA ALA A 272 -19.81 -14.78 -2.70
C ALA A 272 -19.38 -16.13 -3.28
N LYS A 273 -18.14 -16.56 -3.09
CA LYS A 273 -17.66 -17.88 -3.51
C LYS A 273 -18.40 -18.99 -2.77
N LYS A 274 -18.59 -18.89 -1.46
CA LYS A 274 -19.35 -19.87 -0.65
C LYS A 274 -20.82 -20.00 -1.11
N GLN A 275 -21.40 -18.89 -1.57
CA GLN A 275 -22.77 -18.83 -2.09
C GLN A 275 -22.88 -19.23 -3.59
N GLY A 276 -21.81 -19.75 -4.20
CA GLY A 276 -21.78 -20.11 -5.62
C GLY A 276 -21.82 -18.93 -6.59
N LYS A 277 -21.62 -17.69 -6.10
CA LYS A 277 -21.56 -16.48 -6.91
C LYS A 277 -20.16 -16.26 -7.47
N ASP A 278 -20.06 -15.55 -8.60
CA ASP A 278 -18.78 -15.23 -9.23
C ASP A 278 -18.02 -14.14 -8.44
N ALA A 279 -17.20 -14.56 -7.49
CA ALA A 279 -16.34 -13.66 -6.70
C ALA A 279 -15.35 -12.86 -7.56
N ARG A 280 -14.94 -13.38 -8.73
CA ARG A 280 -14.04 -12.67 -9.63
C ARG A 280 -14.74 -11.48 -10.29
N LYS A 281 -15.95 -11.70 -10.82
CA LYS A 281 -16.78 -10.62 -11.39
C LYS A 281 -17.12 -9.60 -10.30
N LEU A 282 -17.56 -10.05 -9.13
CA LEU A 282 -17.84 -9.17 -7.99
C LEU A 282 -16.61 -8.30 -7.64
N GLY A 283 -15.42 -8.88 -7.63
CA GLY A 283 -14.16 -8.14 -7.38
C GLY A 283 -13.69 -7.25 -8.51
N GLY A 284 -14.25 -7.39 -9.73
CA GLY A 284 -13.75 -6.71 -10.94
C GLY A 284 -12.29 -7.09 -11.24
N HIS A 285 -11.91 -8.36 -10.99
CA HIS A 285 -10.55 -8.84 -11.22
C HIS A 285 -10.40 -9.42 -12.64
N THR A 286 -9.40 -8.92 -13.37
CA THR A 286 -9.02 -9.46 -14.67
C THR A 286 -8.24 -10.77 -14.54
N ASP A 287 -7.33 -10.85 -13.53
CA ASP A 287 -6.54 -12.05 -13.19
C ASP A 287 -7.22 -12.84 -12.05
N PRO A 288 -7.56 -14.13 -12.27
CA PRO A 288 -8.14 -15.01 -11.22
C PRO A 288 -7.29 -15.07 -9.95
N ARG A 289 -5.96 -15.06 -10.08
CA ARG A 289 -5.02 -15.07 -8.95
C ARG A 289 -5.23 -13.90 -7.97
N MET A 290 -5.77 -12.79 -8.47
CA MET A 290 -6.13 -11.66 -7.61
C MET A 290 -7.31 -12.00 -6.70
N THR A 291 -8.28 -12.77 -7.17
CA THR A 291 -9.42 -13.23 -6.36
C THR A 291 -8.94 -14.18 -5.26
N ASP A 292 -8.05 -15.12 -5.60
CA ASP A 292 -7.51 -16.10 -4.63
C ASP A 292 -6.77 -15.43 -3.46
N ARG A 293 -6.21 -14.23 -3.65
CA ARG A 293 -5.59 -13.45 -2.57
C ARG A 293 -6.60 -12.95 -1.54
N TYR A 294 -7.87 -12.80 -1.93
CA TYR A 294 -8.94 -12.32 -1.06
C TYR A 294 -9.73 -13.46 -0.43
N ILE A 295 -9.75 -14.64 -1.05
CA ILE A 295 -10.46 -15.79 -0.49
C ILE A 295 -9.78 -16.20 0.81
N ARG A 296 -10.52 -16.09 1.91
CA ARG A 296 -10.06 -16.36 3.28
C ARG A 296 -10.75 -17.64 3.75
N GLN A 297 -10.23 -18.78 3.35
CA GLN A 297 -10.71 -20.06 3.86
C GLN A 297 -10.07 -20.33 5.23
N ARG A 298 -10.89 -20.37 6.29
CA ARG A 298 -10.53 -20.95 7.58
C ARG A 298 -11.06 -22.40 7.71
N GLU A 299 -11.91 -22.79 6.80
CA GLU A 299 -12.45 -24.15 6.79
C GLU A 299 -11.43 -25.07 6.11
N HIS A 300 -11.17 -26.19 6.74
CA HIS A 300 -10.48 -27.28 6.11
C HIS A 300 -11.24 -27.66 4.83
N GLU A 301 -10.54 -27.95 3.75
CA GLU A 301 -11.18 -28.59 2.60
C GLU A 301 -11.78 -29.89 3.10
N VAL A 302 -13.09 -30.03 2.97
CA VAL A 302 -13.77 -31.27 3.33
C VAL A 302 -13.46 -32.26 2.21
N ALA A 303 -12.54 -33.19 2.49
CA ALA A 303 -12.26 -34.31 1.61
C ALA A 303 -13.09 -35.50 2.10
N GLU A 304 -13.83 -36.12 1.20
CA GLU A 304 -14.51 -37.39 1.51
C GLU A 304 -13.46 -38.49 1.52
N PRO A 305 -13.46 -39.33 2.60
CA PRO A 305 -12.57 -40.48 2.63
C PRO A 305 -13.06 -41.56 1.64
N PRO A 306 -12.14 -42.40 1.12
CA PRO A 306 -12.54 -43.51 0.26
C PRO A 306 -13.42 -44.50 1.01
N THR A 307 -14.35 -45.12 0.30
CA THR A 307 -15.20 -46.19 0.86
C THR A 307 -14.38 -47.45 1.09
N MET A 308 -14.51 -48.07 2.27
CA MET A 308 -13.85 -49.35 2.54
C MET A 308 -14.40 -50.46 1.63
N PRO A 309 -13.51 -51.29 1.03
CA PRO A 309 -13.95 -52.44 0.26
C PRO A 309 -14.75 -53.40 1.17
N ARG A 310 -15.94 -53.74 0.72
CA ARG A 310 -16.76 -54.76 1.42
C ARG A 310 -16.31 -56.14 0.94
N LYS A 311 -16.12 -57.11 1.86
CA LYS A 311 -15.98 -58.51 1.48
C LYS A 311 -17.26 -58.90 0.77
N SER A 312 -17.14 -59.34 -0.49
CA SER A 312 -18.24 -60.05 -1.16
C SER A 312 -18.52 -61.33 -0.35
N GLY A 313 -19.72 -61.42 0.21
CA GLY A 313 -20.19 -62.62 0.85
C GLY A 313 -20.42 -63.73 -0.13
#